data_eb62147578c56a52087eeec4c11b3537
#
_entry.id   eb62147578c56a52087eeec4c11b3537
#
_cell.length_a   1.000
_cell.length_b   1.000
_cell.length_c   1.000
_cell.angle_alpha   90.00
_cell.angle_beta   90.00
_cell.angle_gamma   90.00
#
_symmetry.space_group_name_H-M   'P 1'
#
loop_
_entity.id
_entity.type
_entity.pdbx_description
1 polymer ?
#
loop_
_entity_poly.entity_id
_entity_poly.type
_entity_poly.pdbx_seq_one_letter_code
_entity_poly.pdbx_strand_id
1 'polypeptide(L)'
;MEFKKRIRIISVKEFRIKFSTEENCLDYLAKLRWPNGFVCPKCQNQESYRQAERGFYRCKACDNKVSVIAGTVFHSTNLRLTDWFWAIYRMAQDKKGFSAMQLMKEIDVAYPTAWSVLHKIRCAMEERDKQYHIKGRIELDDAYLGGKSKGKRGRGAEGKVPILVAVEKRQTRNGTKPGYVAIRIVKSLSSVEVKDFVDSKIVPWSIIETDALSVYGILDDLDFVHESFVTENGIKAKELFPWVHLVIGNLKRFILGTHHHADPKYLRLYVSEYCYRLNRRFHEDDLFEHLLKACLLISPRKHNILGFRKNSL
;
A
#
# COMPACT_ATOMS: atom_id res chain seq x y z
N MET A 1 -29.38 -17.76 -12.63
CA MET A 1 -28.57 -16.52 -12.66
C MET A 1 -28.60 -15.94 -11.25
N GLU A 2 -27.60 -16.26 -10.43
CA GLU A 2 -27.44 -15.60 -9.12
C GLU A 2 -26.98 -14.18 -9.37
N PHE A 3 -27.81 -13.22 -9.01
CA PHE A 3 -27.42 -11.82 -8.94
C PHE A 3 -26.31 -11.71 -7.88
N LYS A 4 -25.04 -11.59 -8.30
CA LYS A 4 -23.97 -11.17 -7.41
C LYS A 4 -24.43 -9.87 -6.74
N LYS A 5 -24.77 -9.98 -5.45
CA LYS A 5 -25.10 -8.83 -4.59
C LYS A 5 -23.98 -7.81 -4.78
N ARG A 6 -24.26 -6.69 -5.45
CA ARG A 6 -23.30 -5.59 -5.53
C ARG A 6 -23.03 -5.17 -4.09
N ILE A 7 -21.83 -5.48 -3.60
CA ILE A 7 -21.37 -5.00 -2.31
C ILE A 7 -21.31 -3.47 -2.46
N ARG A 8 -22.12 -2.78 -1.69
CA ARG A 8 -22.27 -1.33 -1.80
C ARG A 8 -21.20 -0.67 -0.93
N ILE A 9 -20.47 0.28 -1.50
CA ILE A 9 -19.54 1.14 -0.74
C ILE A 9 -20.32 1.76 0.44
N ILE A 10 -19.81 1.58 1.66
CA ILE A 10 -20.41 2.17 2.87
C ILE A 10 -20.40 3.70 2.75
N SER A 11 -21.56 4.32 2.83
CA SER A 11 -21.68 5.79 2.80
C SER A 11 -21.10 6.42 4.09
N VAL A 12 -20.78 7.72 4.04
CA VAL A 12 -20.34 8.47 5.23
C VAL A 12 -21.36 8.38 6.36
N LYS A 13 -22.66 8.46 6.03
CA LYS A 13 -23.74 8.35 7.01
C LYS A 13 -23.77 6.98 7.69
N GLU A 14 -23.74 5.92 6.91
CA GLU A 14 -23.70 4.54 7.41
C GLU A 14 -22.43 4.27 8.23
N PHE A 15 -21.29 4.78 7.76
CA PHE A 15 -20.01 4.67 8.49
C PHE A 15 -20.10 5.31 9.88
N ARG A 16 -20.60 6.55 9.98
CA ARG A 16 -20.74 7.27 11.25
C ARG A 16 -21.70 6.58 12.23
N ILE A 17 -22.76 5.96 11.73
CA ILE A 17 -23.68 5.17 12.57
C ILE A 17 -22.99 3.89 13.06
N LYS A 18 -22.36 3.14 12.15
CA LYS A 18 -21.75 1.84 12.43
C LYS A 18 -20.55 1.93 13.39
N PHE A 19 -19.75 2.99 13.28
CA PHE A 19 -18.53 3.18 14.04
C PHE A 19 -18.57 4.44 14.92
N SER A 20 -19.75 4.68 15.52
CA SER A 20 -19.99 5.85 16.37
C SER A 20 -19.30 5.79 17.74
N THR A 21 -18.97 4.60 18.24
CA THR A 21 -18.37 4.38 19.54
C THR A 21 -17.09 3.56 19.47
N GLU A 22 -16.24 3.71 20.49
CA GLU A 22 -15.02 2.93 20.66
C GLU A 22 -15.34 1.42 20.73
N GLU A 23 -16.41 1.05 21.40
CA GLU A 23 -16.85 -0.34 21.54
C GLU A 23 -17.21 -0.95 20.17
N ASN A 24 -17.95 -0.23 19.33
CA ASN A 24 -18.30 -0.69 17.98
C ASN A 24 -17.04 -0.96 17.14
N CYS A 25 -16.01 -0.11 17.28
CA CYS A 25 -14.73 -0.28 16.59
C CYS A 25 -13.98 -1.51 17.12
N LEU A 26 -13.92 -1.69 18.45
CA LEU A 26 -13.29 -2.86 19.09
C LEU A 26 -13.97 -4.16 18.68
N ASP A 27 -15.29 -4.18 18.66
CA ASP A 27 -16.07 -5.34 18.24
C ASP A 27 -15.82 -5.72 16.79
N TYR A 28 -15.74 -4.72 15.94
CA TYR A 28 -15.45 -4.95 14.54
C TYR A 28 -14.03 -5.47 14.33
N LEU A 29 -13.03 -4.90 15.03
CA LEU A 29 -11.66 -5.40 15.00
C LEU A 29 -11.54 -6.82 15.53
N ALA A 30 -12.27 -7.16 16.61
CA ALA A 30 -12.28 -8.50 17.16
C ALA A 30 -12.79 -9.54 16.17
N LYS A 31 -13.89 -9.24 15.45
CA LYS A 31 -14.44 -10.10 14.39
C LYS A 31 -13.44 -10.29 13.24
N LEU A 32 -12.70 -9.24 12.85
CA LEU A 32 -11.69 -9.35 11.81
C LEU A 32 -10.45 -10.13 12.27
N ARG A 33 -10.06 -9.97 13.53
CA ARG A 33 -8.88 -10.64 14.12
C ARG A 33 -9.12 -12.11 14.39
N TRP A 34 -10.32 -12.44 14.82
CA TRP A 34 -10.74 -13.79 15.18
C TRP A 34 -12.05 -14.16 14.46
N PRO A 35 -11.98 -14.43 13.15
CA PRO A 35 -13.19 -14.72 12.35
C PRO A 35 -13.92 -15.99 12.81
N ASN A 36 -13.17 -16.93 13.39
CA ASN A 36 -13.70 -18.21 13.94
C ASN A 36 -13.81 -18.20 15.47
N GLY A 37 -13.84 -17.02 16.10
CA GLY A 37 -13.83 -16.88 17.54
C GLY A 37 -12.44 -16.66 18.14
N PHE A 38 -12.42 -16.28 19.43
CA PHE A 38 -11.19 -16.00 20.16
C PHE A 38 -10.25 -17.20 20.19
N VAL A 39 -8.95 -16.96 19.99
CA VAL A 39 -7.88 -17.95 20.20
C VAL A 39 -6.79 -17.31 21.05
N CYS A 40 -6.48 -17.94 22.18
CA CYS A 40 -5.44 -17.47 23.08
C CYS A 40 -4.04 -17.63 22.44
N PRO A 41 -3.24 -16.56 22.30
CA PRO A 41 -1.91 -16.68 21.70
C PRO A 41 -0.91 -17.42 22.59
N LYS A 42 -1.21 -17.65 23.88
CA LYS A 42 -0.34 -18.35 24.83
C LYS A 42 -0.61 -19.86 24.87
N CYS A 43 -1.87 -20.28 24.94
CA CYS A 43 -2.24 -21.71 25.18
C CYS A 43 -3.22 -22.26 24.13
N GLN A 44 -3.56 -21.50 23.09
CA GLN A 44 -4.45 -21.88 21.98
C GLN A 44 -5.91 -22.20 22.42
N ASN A 45 -6.28 -22.02 23.70
CA ASN A 45 -7.65 -22.17 24.14
C ASN A 45 -8.58 -21.17 23.46
N GLN A 46 -9.80 -21.58 23.14
CA GLN A 46 -10.78 -20.78 22.40
C GLN A 46 -11.82 -20.10 23.32
N GLU A 47 -11.82 -20.39 24.61
CA GLU A 47 -12.74 -19.79 25.56
C GLU A 47 -12.14 -18.58 26.27
N SER A 48 -12.93 -17.52 26.40
CA SER A 48 -12.51 -16.29 27.08
C SER A 48 -13.65 -15.58 27.79
N TYR A 49 -13.30 -14.78 28.79
CA TYR A 49 -14.16 -13.74 29.35
C TYR A 49 -13.87 -12.43 28.58
N ARG A 50 -14.91 -11.80 28.06
CA ARG A 50 -14.80 -10.53 27.37
C ARG A 50 -15.00 -9.36 28.34
N GLN A 51 -14.09 -8.40 28.32
CA GLN A 51 -14.24 -7.09 28.93
C GLN A 51 -14.49 -6.05 27.82
N ALA A 52 -15.75 -5.86 27.44
CA ALA A 52 -16.15 -5.09 26.25
C ALA A 52 -15.60 -3.66 26.26
N GLU A 53 -15.76 -2.92 27.37
CA GLU A 53 -15.37 -1.52 27.52
C GLU A 53 -13.89 -1.25 27.26
N ARG A 54 -13.02 -2.24 27.41
CA ARG A 54 -11.57 -2.12 27.26
C ARG A 54 -10.98 -2.93 26.12
N GLY A 55 -11.81 -3.63 25.33
CA GLY A 55 -11.35 -4.48 24.22
C GLY A 55 -10.39 -5.61 24.64
N PHE A 56 -10.54 -6.13 25.89
CA PHE A 56 -9.74 -7.22 26.41
C PHE A 56 -10.52 -8.52 26.42
N TYR A 57 -9.80 -9.60 26.15
CA TYR A 57 -10.24 -10.98 26.29
C TYR A 57 -9.32 -11.68 27.29
N ARG A 58 -9.89 -12.32 28.30
CA ARG A 58 -9.17 -13.08 29.31
C ARG A 58 -9.38 -14.56 29.06
N CYS A 59 -8.32 -15.29 28.77
CA CYS A 59 -8.40 -16.73 28.51
C CYS A 59 -8.87 -17.50 29.73
N LYS A 60 -9.86 -18.39 29.58
CA LYS A 60 -10.37 -19.18 30.68
C LYS A 60 -9.38 -20.26 31.19
N ALA A 61 -8.49 -20.74 30.30
CA ALA A 61 -7.55 -21.81 30.67
C ALA A 61 -6.26 -21.31 31.34
N CYS A 62 -5.66 -20.22 30.85
CA CYS A 62 -4.35 -19.76 31.32
C CYS A 62 -4.35 -18.33 31.86
N ASP A 63 -5.51 -17.72 31.99
CA ASP A 63 -5.73 -16.38 32.54
C ASP A 63 -5.00 -15.24 31.76
N ASN A 64 -4.44 -15.55 30.59
CA ASN A 64 -3.74 -14.57 29.76
C ASN A 64 -4.71 -13.51 29.28
N LYS A 65 -4.34 -12.24 29.49
CA LYS A 65 -5.12 -11.07 29.05
C LYS A 65 -4.66 -10.62 27.67
N VAL A 66 -5.55 -10.67 26.69
CA VAL A 66 -5.29 -10.36 25.29
C VAL A 66 -6.10 -9.13 24.88
N SER A 67 -5.42 -8.08 24.40
CA SER A 67 -6.10 -6.92 23.81
C SER A 67 -6.32 -7.14 22.31
N VAL A 68 -7.48 -6.72 21.80
CA VAL A 68 -7.81 -6.72 20.36
C VAL A 68 -6.79 -5.95 19.54
N ILE A 69 -6.28 -4.86 20.07
CA ILE A 69 -5.34 -3.95 19.37
C ILE A 69 -3.86 -4.26 19.64
N ALA A 70 -3.55 -5.15 20.60
CA ALA A 70 -2.17 -5.46 20.93
C ALA A 70 -1.44 -6.13 19.76
N GLY A 71 -0.22 -5.66 19.47
CA GLY A 71 0.60 -6.16 18.36
C GLY A 71 0.13 -5.74 16.96
N THR A 72 -0.76 -4.78 16.86
CA THR A 72 -1.29 -4.23 15.60
C THR A 72 -0.83 -2.78 15.39
N VAL A 73 -1.21 -2.16 14.27
CA VAL A 73 -0.99 -0.71 14.03
C VAL A 73 -1.56 0.15 15.17
N PHE A 74 -2.63 -0.31 15.81
CA PHE A 74 -3.33 0.38 16.90
C PHE A 74 -2.68 0.19 18.27
N HIS A 75 -1.59 -0.59 18.37
CA HIS A 75 -0.94 -0.89 19.66
C HIS A 75 -0.50 0.38 20.38
N SER A 76 -0.86 0.49 21.68
CA SER A 76 -0.52 1.66 22.52
C SER A 76 -0.90 3.01 21.92
N THR A 77 -2.00 3.07 21.16
CA THR A 77 -2.49 4.33 20.64
C THR A 77 -3.21 5.14 21.73
N ASN A 78 -2.94 6.46 21.76
CA ASN A 78 -3.72 7.41 22.55
C ASN A 78 -4.86 8.05 21.72
N LEU A 79 -4.88 7.80 20.40
CA LEU A 79 -5.95 8.25 19.52
C LEU A 79 -7.12 7.27 19.59
N ARG A 80 -8.33 7.79 19.61
CA ARG A 80 -9.55 6.96 19.62
C ARG A 80 -9.63 6.08 18.37
N LEU A 81 -10.15 4.88 18.50
CA LEU A 81 -10.34 3.98 17.35
C LEU A 81 -11.34 4.54 16.34
N THR A 82 -12.32 5.33 16.77
CA THR A 82 -13.23 6.05 15.89
C THR A 82 -12.48 6.96 14.93
N ASP A 83 -11.42 7.64 15.38
CA ASP A 83 -10.58 8.52 14.56
C ASP A 83 -9.64 7.71 13.65
N TRP A 84 -9.12 6.58 14.11
CA TRP A 84 -8.38 5.63 13.27
C TRP A 84 -9.24 5.07 12.15
N PHE A 85 -10.47 4.65 12.47
CA PHE A 85 -11.43 4.13 11.49
C PHE A 85 -11.79 5.19 10.46
N TRP A 86 -11.96 6.44 10.91
CA TRP A 86 -12.18 7.56 10.01
C TRP A 86 -11.01 7.77 9.06
N ALA A 87 -9.77 7.80 9.57
CA ALA A 87 -8.57 7.93 8.74
C ALA A 87 -8.46 6.82 7.69
N ILE A 88 -8.71 5.56 8.09
CA ILE A 88 -8.69 4.39 7.20
C ILE A 88 -9.80 4.48 6.16
N TYR A 89 -11.02 4.89 6.57
CA TYR A 89 -12.15 5.09 5.68
C TYR A 89 -11.84 6.15 4.63
N ARG A 90 -11.32 7.30 5.04
CA ARG A 90 -10.93 8.37 4.12
C ARG A 90 -9.85 7.92 3.14
N MET A 91 -8.81 7.24 3.60
CA MET A 91 -7.78 6.70 2.72
C MET A 91 -8.33 5.64 1.74
N ALA A 92 -9.33 4.87 2.12
CA ALA A 92 -9.96 3.89 1.24
C ALA A 92 -10.85 4.55 0.16
N GLN A 93 -11.55 5.63 0.48
CA GLN A 93 -12.54 6.26 -0.40
C GLN A 93 -11.96 7.29 -1.36
N ASP A 94 -10.92 8.03 -0.96
CA ASP A 94 -10.42 9.16 -1.73
C ASP A 94 -9.46 8.73 -2.83
N LYS A 95 -9.91 8.77 -4.10
CA LYS A 95 -9.12 8.34 -5.27
C LYS A 95 -7.85 9.17 -5.51
N LYS A 96 -7.85 10.43 -5.09
CA LYS A 96 -6.72 11.35 -5.26
C LYS A 96 -5.66 11.20 -4.17
N GLY A 97 -5.93 10.39 -3.14
CA GLY A 97 -5.14 10.33 -1.93
C GLY A 97 -5.64 11.28 -0.85
N PHE A 98 -5.19 11.07 0.38
CA PHE A 98 -5.67 11.81 1.54
C PHE A 98 -4.49 12.42 2.30
N SER A 99 -4.52 13.75 2.51
CA SER A 99 -3.41 14.47 3.11
C SER A 99 -3.50 14.53 4.64
N ALA A 100 -2.34 14.63 5.31
CA ALA A 100 -2.29 14.80 6.76
C ALA A 100 -2.93 16.11 7.22
N MET A 101 -2.89 17.17 6.39
CA MET A 101 -3.55 18.44 6.67
C MET A 101 -5.08 18.31 6.70
N GLN A 102 -5.64 17.49 5.80
CA GLN A 102 -7.08 17.21 5.80
C GLN A 102 -7.47 16.38 7.03
N LEU A 103 -6.71 15.29 7.32
CA LEU A 103 -6.99 14.46 8.49
C LEU A 103 -6.94 15.28 9.78
N MET A 104 -5.89 16.11 9.95
CA MET A 104 -5.74 17.00 11.09
C MET A 104 -7.01 17.82 11.37
N LYS A 105 -7.59 18.42 10.32
CA LYS A 105 -8.80 19.23 10.42
C LYS A 105 -10.07 18.41 10.69
N GLU A 106 -10.15 17.17 10.13
CA GLU A 106 -11.36 16.34 10.23
C GLU A 106 -11.51 15.66 11.60
N ILE A 107 -10.38 15.36 12.29
CA ILE A 107 -10.40 14.69 13.61
C ILE A 107 -9.83 15.56 14.75
N ASP A 108 -9.55 16.82 14.48
CA ASP A 108 -9.06 17.83 15.44
C ASP A 108 -7.84 17.35 16.26
N VAL A 109 -6.75 17.03 15.58
CA VAL A 109 -5.48 16.61 16.18
C VAL A 109 -4.32 17.45 15.63
N ALA A 110 -3.18 17.44 16.32
CA ALA A 110 -1.96 18.06 15.81
C ALA A 110 -1.48 17.42 14.51
N TYR A 111 -0.91 18.20 13.58
CA TYR A 111 -0.38 17.71 12.31
C TYR A 111 0.57 16.50 12.43
N PRO A 112 1.53 16.45 13.38
CA PRO A 112 2.40 15.28 13.55
C PRO A 112 1.63 14.00 13.88
N THR A 113 0.52 14.10 14.62
CA THR A 113 -0.36 12.98 14.95
C THR A 113 -1.05 12.46 13.68
N ALA A 114 -1.71 13.36 12.94
CA ALA A 114 -2.37 13.01 11.68
C ALA A 114 -1.39 12.40 10.66
N TRP A 115 -0.21 13.01 10.52
CA TRP A 115 0.85 12.51 9.65
C TRP A 115 1.33 11.11 10.07
N SER A 116 1.56 10.89 11.37
CA SER A 116 1.97 9.58 11.91
C SER A 116 0.92 8.50 11.66
N VAL A 117 -0.36 8.80 11.85
CA VAL A 117 -1.49 7.90 11.59
C VAL A 117 -1.48 7.44 10.12
N LEU A 118 -1.45 8.38 9.17
CA LEU A 118 -1.44 8.05 7.74
C LEU A 118 -0.19 7.25 7.34
N HIS A 119 0.97 7.55 7.92
CA HIS A 119 2.19 6.80 7.63
C HIS A 119 2.13 5.37 8.18
N LYS A 120 1.58 5.16 9.36
CA LYS A 120 1.36 3.82 9.92
C LYS A 120 0.40 3.00 9.04
N ILE A 121 -0.65 3.62 8.50
CA ILE A 121 -1.56 2.96 7.56
C ILE A 121 -0.83 2.62 6.24
N ARG A 122 -0.01 3.52 5.69
CA ARG A 122 0.83 3.24 4.51
C ARG A 122 1.79 2.07 4.72
N CYS A 123 2.33 1.95 5.91
CA CYS A 123 3.17 0.79 6.26
C CYS A 123 2.37 -0.51 6.28
N ALA A 124 1.12 -0.46 6.71
CA ALA A 124 0.23 -1.61 6.63
C ALA A 124 -0.05 -2.01 5.18
N MET A 125 -0.25 -1.05 4.30
CA MET A 125 -0.39 -1.29 2.86
C MET A 125 0.85 -1.93 2.27
N GLU A 126 2.04 -1.39 2.57
CA GLU A 126 3.32 -1.91 2.08
C GLU A 126 3.56 -3.34 2.52
N GLU A 127 3.41 -3.63 3.83
CA GLU A 127 3.64 -4.97 4.37
C GLU A 127 2.69 -6.00 3.77
N ARG A 128 1.42 -5.61 3.61
CA ARG A 128 0.41 -6.47 3.00
C ARG A 128 0.74 -6.83 1.55
N ASP A 129 1.32 -5.91 0.79
CA ASP A 129 1.62 -6.10 -0.62
C ASP A 129 3.00 -6.76 -0.90
N LYS A 130 3.81 -7.00 0.14
CA LYS A 130 5.08 -7.71 -0.02
C LYS A 130 4.92 -9.14 -0.55
N GLN A 131 3.85 -9.81 -0.17
CA GLN A 131 3.58 -11.19 -0.54
C GLN A 131 3.01 -11.37 -1.97
N TYR A 132 2.65 -10.27 -2.64
CA TYR A 132 2.08 -10.36 -3.98
C TYR A 132 3.15 -10.26 -5.05
N HIS A 133 3.02 -11.14 -6.05
CA HIS A 133 3.83 -11.17 -7.25
C HIS A 133 2.92 -10.99 -8.46
N ILE A 134 3.41 -10.28 -9.47
CA ILE A 134 2.73 -10.14 -10.77
C ILE A 134 3.22 -11.22 -11.72
N LYS A 135 2.39 -11.58 -12.71
CA LYS A 135 2.67 -12.67 -13.65
C LYS A 135 2.11 -12.40 -15.03
N GLY A 136 2.52 -13.24 -15.97
CA GLY A 136 2.05 -13.20 -17.36
C GLY A 136 2.88 -12.24 -18.20
N ARG A 137 2.23 -11.42 -19.03
CA ARG A 137 2.91 -10.41 -19.85
C ARG A 137 3.00 -9.09 -19.10
N ILE A 138 4.18 -8.50 -19.01
CA ILE A 138 4.49 -7.39 -18.10
C ILE A 138 5.28 -6.33 -18.85
N GLU A 139 4.82 -5.08 -18.82
CA GLU A 139 5.60 -3.92 -19.24
C GLU A 139 6.48 -3.47 -18.06
N LEU A 140 7.79 -3.36 -18.27
CA LEU A 140 8.78 -2.90 -17.29
C LEU A 140 9.51 -1.68 -17.82
N ASP A 141 9.54 -0.60 -17.04
CA ASP A 141 10.22 0.65 -17.39
C ASP A 141 10.73 1.37 -16.14
N ASP A 142 11.64 2.32 -16.33
CA ASP A 142 12.13 3.20 -15.27
C ASP A 142 11.52 4.59 -15.33
N ALA A 143 11.48 5.25 -14.21
CA ALA A 143 11.11 6.65 -14.12
C ALA A 143 11.81 7.35 -12.96
N TYR A 144 11.70 8.67 -12.95
CA TYR A 144 12.23 9.50 -11.87
C TYR A 144 11.10 10.27 -11.20
N LEU A 145 11.04 10.20 -9.88
CA LEU A 145 10.18 10.99 -9.02
C LEU A 145 10.96 12.17 -8.42
N GLY A 146 10.30 13.28 -8.18
CA GLY A 146 10.86 14.49 -7.60
C GLY A 146 10.46 15.74 -8.37
N GLY A 147 10.62 16.92 -7.72
CA GLY A 147 10.25 18.21 -8.28
C GLY A 147 11.15 18.65 -9.45
N LYS A 148 10.75 19.76 -10.09
CA LYS A 148 11.64 20.46 -11.04
C LYS A 148 12.77 21.14 -10.24
N SER A 149 14.00 20.66 -10.38
CA SER A 149 15.18 21.41 -9.90
C SER A 149 15.72 22.29 -11.03
N LYS A 150 16.26 23.46 -10.68
CA LYS A 150 17.04 24.30 -11.58
C LYS A 150 18.34 23.54 -11.87
N GLY A 151 18.64 23.23 -13.14
CA GLY A 151 19.87 22.54 -13.52
C GLY A 151 19.67 21.48 -14.61
N LYS A 152 20.56 20.48 -14.62
CA LYS A 152 20.61 19.42 -15.62
C LYS A 152 19.28 18.70 -15.79
N ARG A 153 18.73 18.63 -16.98
CA ARG A 153 17.53 17.84 -17.31
C ARG A 153 17.95 16.41 -17.67
N GLY A 154 17.15 15.42 -17.28
CA GLY A 154 17.35 14.02 -17.66
C GLY A 154 17.78 13.10 -16.50
N ARG A 155 18.33 11.95 -16.85
CA ARG A 155 18.86 10.94 -15.92
C ARG A 155 20.01 11.55 -15.10
N GLY A 156 19.97 11.38 -13.76
CA GLY A 156 21.02 11.91 -12.86
C GLY A 156 20.84 13.37 -12.41
N ALA A 157 19.68 14.00 -12.65
CA ALA A 157 19.41 15.32 -12.10
C ALA A 157 19.25 15.25 -10.58
N GLU A 158 19.90 16.20 -9.87
CA GLU A 158 19.90 16.27 -8.40
C GLU A 158 18.48 16.33 -7.81
N GLY A 159 18.24 15.61 -6.72
CA GLY A 159 16.94 15.55 -6.05
C GLY A 159 15.89 14.66 -6.74
N LYS A 160 16.26 13.90 -7.79
CA LYS A 160 15.37 12.92 -8.41
C LYS A 160 15.62 11.52 -7.88
N VAL A 161 14.54 10.82 -7.53
CA VAL A 161 14.57 9.46 -7.01
C VAL A 161 14.18 8.49 -8.12
N PRO A 162 15.06 7.57 -8.55
CA PRO A 162 14.76 6.59 -9.57
C PRO A 162 13.80 5.52 -9.05
N ILE A 163 12.90 5.07 -9.91
CA ILE A 163 11.95 3.98 -9.65
C ILE A 163 11.94 3.00 -10.81
N LEU A 164 11.70 1.73 -10.50
CA LEU A 164 11.33 0.69 -11.46
C LEU A 164 9.83 0.44 -11.35
N VAL A 165 9.15 0.33 -12.48
CA VAL A 165 7.71 0.17 -12.59
C VAL A 165 7.39 -1.03 -13.48
N ALA A 166 6.70 -2.02 -12.95
CA ALA A 166 6.23 -3.18 -13.69
C ALA A 166 4.70 -3.21 -13.68
N VAL A 167 4.09 -3.39 -14.85
CA VAL A 167 2.64 -3.40 -15.04
C VAL A 167 2.22 -4.65 -15.79
N GLU A 168 1.38 -5.48 -15.16
CA GLU A 168 0.76 -6.64 -15.82
C GLU A 168 -0.14 -6.18 -16.97
N LYS A 169 0.03 -6.79 -18.14
CA LYS A 169 -0.78 -6.56 -19.33
C LYS A 169 -1.84 -7.65 -19.45
N ARG A 170 -3.07 -7.33 -19.08
CA ARG A 170 -4.20 -8.28 -19.15
C ARG A 170 -4.89 -8.23 -20.49
N GLN A 171 -5.00 -9.36 -21.13
CA GLN A 171 -5.78 -9.51 -22.36
C GLN A 171 -7.27 -9.42 -22.07
N THR A 172 -8.00 -8.71 -22.91
CA THR A 172 -9.46 -8.57 -22.87
C THR A 172 -10.03 -8.74 -24.28
N ARG A 173 -11.35 -8.86 -24.42
CA ARG A 173 -12.01 -8.95 -25.74
C ARG A 173 -11.72 -7.72 -26.61
N ASN A 174 -11.49 -6.56 -26.03
CA ASN A 174 -11.30 -5.28 -26.73
C ASN A 174 -9.84 -4.81 -26.68
N GLY A 175 -8.85 -5.70 -26.64
CA GLY A 175 -7.44 -5.36 -26.53
C GLY A 175 -6.88 -5.62 -25.13
N THR A 176 -5.85 -4.86 -24.72
CA THR A 176 -5.20 -5.03 -23.42
C THR A 176 -5.65 -3.99 -22.40
N LYS A 177 -5.56 -4.34 -21.10
CA LYS A 177 -5.78 -3.45 -19.97
C LYS A 177 -4.66 -3.62 -18.94
N PRO A 178 -4.34 -2.56 -18.15
CA PRO A 178 -3.39 -2.71 -17.06
C PRO A 178 -3.97 -3.65 -16.00
N GLY A 179 -3.17 -4.61 -15.57
CA GLY A 179 -3.46 -5.52 -14.47
C GLY A 179 -2.91 -5.01 -13.15
N TYR A 180 -2.21 -5.89 -12.42
CA TYR A 180 -1.50 -5.54 -11.21
C TYR A 180 -0.21 -4.77 -11.50
N VAL A 181 0.20 -3.96 -10.52
CA VAL A 181 1.36 -3.09 -10.63
C VAL A 181 2.30 -3.32 -9.47
N ALA A 182 3.60 -3.39 -9.75
CA ALA A 182 4.65 -3.31 -8.76
C ALA A 182 5.56 -2.11 -9.05
N ILE A 183 5.91 -1.36 -8.01
CA ILE A 183 6.81 -0.21 -8.12
C ILE A 183 7.82 -0.30 -6.98
N ARG A 184 9.10 -0.08 -7.31
CA ARG A 184 10.17 -0.02 -6.32
C ARG A 184 11.00 1.24 -6.51
N ILE A 185 11.32 1.89 -5.41
CA ILE A 185 12.36 2.92 -5.37
C ILE A 185 13.71 2.20 -5.33
N VAL A 186 14.60 2.59 -6.22
CA VAL A 186 15.95 2.06 -6.33
C VAL A 186 16.97 3.14 -6.02
N LYS A 187 18.20 2.75 -5.65
CA LYS A 187 19.28 3.72 -5.38
C LYS A 187 19.83 4.31 -6.69
N SER A 188 19.94 3.48 -7.68
CA SER A 188 20.38 3.83 -9.03
C SER A 188 19.71 2.90 -10.05
N LEU A 189 19.67 3.29 -11.30
CA LEU A 189 19.25 2.39 -12.36
C LEU A 189 20.44 1.51 -12.75
N SER A 190 20.47 0.28 -12.28
CA SER A 190 21.51 -0.72 -12.54
C SER A 190 20.91 -2.10 -12.75
N SER A 191 21.66 -2.99 -13.43
CA SER A 191 21.23 -4.38 -13.67
C SER A 191 20.99 -5.13 -12.36
N VAL A 192 21.73 -4.86 -11.30
CA VAL A 192 21.54 -5.47 -9.97
C VAL A 192 20.20 -5.07 -9.39
N GLU A 193 19.84 -3.79 -9.42
CA GLU A 193 18.53 -3.33 -8.90
C GLU A 193 17.35 -3.85 -9.75
N VAL A 194 17.54 -4.00 -11.08
CA VAL A 194 16.56 -4.64 -11.97
C VAL A 194 16.37 -6.09 -11.57
N LYS A 195 17.47 -6.87 -11.43
CA LYS A 195 17.41 -8.27 -11.00
C LYS A 195 16.68 -8.41 -9.66
N ASP A 196 17.08 -7.68 -8.64
CA ASP A 196 16.47 -7.72 -7.30
C ASP A 196 14.97 -7.38 -7.34
N PHE A 197 14.60 -6.46 -8.22
CA PHE A 197 13.20 -6.08 -8.39
C PHE A 197 12.38 -7.20 -9.02
N VAL A 198 12.81 -7.76 -10.15
CA VAL A 198 12.07 -8.79 -10.87
C VAL A 198 11.98 -10.08 -10.05
N ASP A 199 13.08 -10.52 -9.43
CA ASP A 199 13.13 -11.71 -8.57
C ASP A 199 12.15 -11.61 -7.38
N SER A 200 11.97 -10.40 -6.83
CA SER A 200 11.10 -10.20 -5.67
C SER A 200 9.65 -9.91 -5.99
N LYS A 201 9.32 -9.58 -7.25
CA LYS A 201 7.98 -9.08 -7.61
C LYS A 201 7.34 -9.77 -8.80
N ILE A 202 8.07 -10.51 -9.59
CA ILE A 202 7.58 -11.15 -10.80
C ILE A 202 7.71 -12.67 -10.66
N VAL A 203 6.66 -13.37 -11.03
CA VAL A 203 6.68 -14.85 -11.05
C VAL A 203 7.59 -15.31 -12.19
N PRO A 204 8.52 -16.28 -11.96
CA PRO A 204 9.35 -16.85 -13.01
C PRO A 204 8.52 -17.27 -14.25
N TRP A 205 9.16 -17.29 -15.41
CA TRP A 205 8.57 -17.62 -16.72
C TRP A 205 7.53 -16.60 -17.22
N SER A 206 7.42 -15.44 -16.57
CA SER A 206 6.65 -14.32 -17.11
C SER A 206 7.37 -13.70 -18.31
N ILE A 207 6.60 -13.10 -19.22
CA ILE A 207 7.13 -12.36 -20.36
C ILE A 207 7.32 -10.92 -19.92
N ILE A 208 8.55 -10.40 -20.01
CA ILE A 208 8.88 -9.02 -19.62
C ILE A 208 9.24 -8.23 -20.87
N GLU A 209 8.41 -7.24 -21.17
CA GLU A 209 8.60 -6.29 -22.26
C GLU A 209 9.32 -5.04 -21.75
N THR A 210 10.46 -4.66 -22.38
CA THR A 210 11.25 -3.47 -22.00
C THR A 210 11.66 -2.67 -23.25
N ASP A 211 12.09 -1.44 -23.02
CA ASP A 211 12.90 -0.76 -24.03
C ASP A 211 14.30 -1.39 -24.13
N ALA A 212 15.05 -1.04 -25.18
CA ALA A 212 16.39 -1.59 -25.43
C ALA A 212 17.50 -0.98 -24.54
N LEU A 213 17.17 -0.50 -23.34
CA LEU A 213 18.17 0.02 -22.42
C LEU A 213 19.03 -1.12 -21.87
N SER A 214 20.36 -0.94 -21.91
CA SER A 214 21.35 -1.97 -21.58
C SER A 214 21.21 -2.58 -20.16
N VAL A 215 20.63 -1.83 -19.19
CA VAL A 215 20.43 -2.33 -17.82
C VAL A 215 19.41 -3.48 -17.77
N TYR A 216 18.52 -3.60 -18.76
CA TYR A 216 17.54 -4.69 -18.85
C TYR A 216 18.10 -5.96 -19.49
N GLY A 217 19.29 -5.91 -20.11
CA GLY A 217 19.96 -7.09 -20.67
C GLY A 217 20.19 -8.22 -19.65
N ILE A 218 20.24 -7.90 -18.34
CA ILE A 218 20.33 -8.91 -17.27
C ILE A 218 19.12 -9.88 -17.27
N LEU A 219 17.98 -9.49 -17.83
CA LEU A 219 16.78 -10.32 -17.89
C LEU A 219 16.97 -11.55 -18.76
N ASP A 220 17.88 -11.48 -19.75
CA ASP A 220 18.20 -12.61 -20.66
C ASP A 220 18.91 -13.76 -19.92
N ASP A 221 19.56 -13.46 -18.76
CA ASP A 221 20.25 -14.42 -17.91
C ASP A 221 19.38 -14.98 -16.77
N LEU A 222 18.10 -14.59 -16.70
CA LEU A 222 17.18 -14.96 -15.63
C LEU A 222 16.03 -15.84 -16.14
N ASP A 223 15.28 -16.44 -15.24
CA ASP A 223 14.12 -17.31 -15.55
C ASP A 223 12.89 -16.53 -16.06
N PHE A 224 13.09 -15.64 -17.03
CA PHE A 224 12.03 -14.85 -17.68
C PHE A 224 12.13 -14.93 -19.20
N VAL A 225 11.02 -14.65 -19.90
CA VAL A 225 11.04 -14.43 -21.35
C VAL A 225 11.18 -12.94 -21.58
N HIS A 226 12.36 -12.49 -21.97
CA HIS A 226 12.62 -11.05 -22.21
C HIS A 226 12.34 -10.68 -23.66
N GLU A 227 11.48 -9.70 -23.87
CA GLU A 227 11.20 -9.08 -25.18
C GLU A 227 11.64 -7.61 -25.14
N SER A 228 12.77 -7.33 -25.80
CA SER A 228 13.34 -5.97 -25.88
C SER A 228 12.93 -5.28 -27.18
N PHE A 229 12.48 -4.03 -27.08
CA PHE A 229 12.02 -3.24 -28.21
C PHE A 229 12.85 -1.96 -28.36
N VAL A 230 13.42 -1.78 -29.55
CA VAL A 230 14.12 -0.52 -29.86
C VAL A 230 13.09 0.60 -30.09
N THR A 231 13.15 1.62 -29.24
CA THR A 231 12.26 2.77 -29.33
C THR A 231 12.94 3.92 -30.06
N GLU A 232 12.54 4.15 -31.32
CA GLU A 232 12.99 5.34 -32.05
C GLU A 232 12.18 6.57 -31.58
N ASN A 233 12.89 7.61 -31.09
CA ASN A 233 12.34 8.94 -30.80
C ASN A 233 11.17 9.07 -29.81
N GLY A 234 11.08 8.24 -28.76
CA GLY A 234 10.16 8.45 -27.63
C GLY A 234 8.64 8.39 -27.95
N ILE A 235 8.21 8.55 -29.20
CA ILE A 235 6.82 8.48 -29.64
C ILE A 235 6.37 7.02 -29.65
N LYS A 236 7.16 6.13 -30.23
CA LYS A 236 6.89 4.68 -30.26
C LYS A 236 6.87 4.03 -28.86
N ALA A 237 7.62 4.57 -27.89
CA ALA A 237 7.64 4.02 -26.53
C ALA A 237 6.25 4.06 -25.87
N LYS A 238 5.48 5.14 -26.04
CA LYS A 238 4.12 5.25 -25.49
C LYS A 238 3.11 4.32 -26.17
N GLU A 239 3.36 3.96 -27.42
CA GLU A 239 2.52 3.02 -28.17
C GLU A 239 2.86 1.57 -27.81
N LEU A 240 4.14 1.27 -27.61
CA LEU A 240 4.63 -0.06 -27.23
C LEU A 240 4.34 -0.39 -25.75
N PHE A 241 4.52 0.61 -24.87
CA PHE A 241 4.37 0.46 -23.41
C PHE A 241 3.32 1.42 -22.84
N PRO A 242 2.05 1.36 -23.29
CA PRO A 242 1.03 2.33 -22.90
C PRO A 242 0.70 2.28 -21.40
N TRP A 243 0.76 1.09 -20.79
CA TRP A 243 0.29 0.89 -19.43
C TRP A 243 1.30 1.35 -18.41
N VAL A 244 2.59 1.07 -18.59
CA VAL A 244 3.63 1.53 -17.66
C VAL A 244 3.72 3.05 -17.70
N HIS A 245 3.65 3.69 -18.87
CA HIS A 245 3.65 5.16 -18.99
C HIS A 245 2.39 5.78 -18.36
N LEU A 246 1.20 5.13 -18.50
CA LEU A 246 -0.02 5.58 -17.85
C LEU A 246 0.13 5.54 -16.31
N VAL A 247 0.67 4.45 -15.78
CA VAL A 247 0.89 4.26 -14.34
C VAL A 247 1.88 5.27 -13.80
N ILE A 248 3.02 5.49 -14.48
CA ILE A 248 4.02 6.50 -14.11
C ILE A 248 3.40 7.90 -14.10
N GLY A 249 2.63 8.25 -15.13
CA GLY A 249 1.95 9.54 -15.21
C GLY A 249 0.94 9.76 -14.08
N ASN A 250 0.16 8.73 -13.74
CA ASN A 250 -0.80 8.76 -12.65
C ASN A 250 -0.12 8.84 -11.28
N LEU A 251 0.97 8.10 -11.05
CA LEU A 251 1.76 8.18 -9.82
C LEU A 251 2.32 9.60 -9.61
N LYS A 252 2.90 10.20 -10.65
CA LYS A 252 3.41 11.58 -10.58
C LYS A 252 2.30 12.58 -10.23
N ARG A 253 1.11 12.44 -10.82
CA ARG A 253 -0.07 13.27 -10.49
C ARG A 253 -0.56 13.04 -9.07
N PHE A 254 -0.59 11.80 -8.59
CA PHE A 254 -0.95 11.46 -7.20
C PHE A 254 -0.03 12.14 -6.19
N ILE A 255 1.29 12.06 -6.40
CA ILE A 255 2.26 12.67 -5.50
C ILE A 255 2.16 14.20 -5.54
N LEU A 256 2.13 14.81 -6.72
CA LEU A 256 2.11 16.28 -6.87
C LEU A 256 0.76 16.87 -6.45
N GLY A 257 -0.35 16.22 -6.77
CA GLY A 257 -1.69 16.77 -6.55
C GLY A 257 -2.16 16.76 -5.09
N THR A 258 -1.71 15.78 -4.31
CA THR A 258 -2.18 15.60 -2.92
C THR A 258 -1.11 15.95 -1.89
N HIS A 259 0.14 15.59 -2.17
CA HIS A 259 1.23 15.71 -1.21
C HIS A 259 2.19 16.85 -1.52
N HIS A 260 2.08 17.46 -2.71
CA HIS A 260 2.89 18.57 -3.26
C HIS A 260 4.40 18.31 -3.19
N HIS A 261 4.91 17.97 -2.02
CA HIS A 261 6.30 17.57 -1.78
C HIS A 261 6.31 16.33 -0.86
N ALA A 262 6.97 15.28 -1.31
CA ALA A 262 7.23 14.09 -0.53
C ALA A 262 8.75 13.97 -0.32
N ASP A 263 9.18 14.04 0.93
CA ASP A 263 10.58 13.81 1.29
C ASP A 263 11.02 12.43 0.76
N PRO A 264 12.17 12.32 0.05
CA PRO A 264 12.69 11.06 -0.48
C PRO A 264 12.72 9.93 0.54
N LYS A 265 12.97 10.25 1.82
CA LYS A 265 12.97 9.30 2.95
C LYS A 265 11.63 8.55 3.10
N TYR A 266 10.51 9.22 2.82
CA TYR A 266 9.17 8.66 2.99
C TYR A 266 8.48 8.32 1.69
N LEU A 267 9.09 8.65 0.54
CA LEU A 267 8.50 8.49 -0.79
C LEU A 267 8.04 7.06 -1.04
N ARG A 268 8.77 6.07 -0.50
CA ARG A 268 8.42 4.64 -0.54
C ARG A 268 7.00 4.37 -0.04
N LEU A 269 6.59 5.03 1.04
CA LEU A 269 5.27 4.82 1.64
C LEU A 269 4.14 5.39 0.78
N TYR A 270 4.38 6.51 0.10
CA TYR A 270 3.42 7.07 -0.85
C TYR A 270 3.28 6.20 -2.11
N VAL A 271 4.39 5.66 -2.60
CA VAL A 271 4.40 4.69 -3.70
C VAL A 271 3.63 3.42 -3.30
N SER A 272 3.82 2.93 -2.08
CA SER A 272 3.10 1.76 -1.55
C SER A 272 1.60 2.02 -1.43
N GLU A 273 1.16 3.19 -0.97
CA GLU A 273 -0.25 3.58 -0.98
C GLU A 273 -0.82 3.56 -2.40
N TYR A 274 -0.11 4.15 -3.35
CA TYR A 274 -0.55 4.19 -4.74
C TYR A 274 -0.71 2.77 -5.33
N CYS A 275 0.29 1.89 -5.17
CA CYS A 275 0.22 0.50 -5.61
C CYS A 275 -0.92 -0.27 -4.93
N TYR A 276 -1.05 -0.16 -3.60
CA TYR A 276 -2.07 -0.86 -2.82
C TYR A 276 -3.47 -0.56 -3.34
N ARG A 277 -3.76 0.71 -3.59
CA ARG A 277 -5.07 1.19 -4.08
C ARG A 277 -5.29 0.81 -5.54
N LEU A 278 -4.28 1.01 -6.41
CA LEU A 278 -4.38 0.67 -7.81
C LEU A 278 -4.64 -0.82 -8.03
N ASN A 279 -3.96 -1.68 -7.26
CA ASN A 279 -4.12 -3.13 -7.32
C ASN A 279 -5.48 -3.62 -6.82
N ARG A 280 -6.21 -2.80 -6.05
CA ARG A 280 -7.56 -3.12 -5.52
C ARG A 280 -8.67 -2.27 -6.15
N ARG A 281 -8.41 -1.56 -7.24
CA ARG A 281 -9.39 -0.68 -7.90
C ARG A 281 -10.66 -1.38 -8.40
N PHE A 282 -10.64 -2.69 -8.53
CA PHE A 282 -11.81 -3.50 -8.88
C PHE A 282 -12.58 -4.04 -7.67
N HIS A 283 -12.09 -3.76 -6.46
CA HIS A 283 -12.64 -4.18 -5.17
C HIS A 283 -12.77 -2.96 -4.23
N GLU A 284 -13.19 -1.81 -4.78
CA GLU A 284 -13.32 -0.55 -4.03
C GLU A 284 -14.31 -0.70 -2.87
N ASP A 285 -15.35 -1.52 -3.04
CA ASP A 285 -16.40 -1.77 -2.05
C ASP A 285 -15.85 -2.38 -0.74
N ASP A 286 -14.81 -3.20 -0.85
CA ASP A 286 -14.20 -3.91 0.27
C ASP A 286 -12.89 -3.26 0.75
N LEU A 287 -12.45 -2.17 0.12
CA LEU A 287 -11.13 -1.59 0.37
C LEU A 287 -10.94 -1.15 1.83
N PHE A 288 -11.98 -0.62 2.46
CA PHE A 288 -11.97 -0.24 3.88
C PHE A 288 -11.68 -1.45 4.78
N GLU A 289 -12.38 -2.56 4.58
CA GLU A 289 -12.18 -3.77 5.38
C GLU A 289 -10.83 -4.42 5.09
N HIS A 290 -10.39 -4.47 3.83
CA HIS A 290 -9.07 -4.94 3.44
C HIS A 290 -7.96 -4.13 4.11
N LEU A 291 -8.14 -2.83 4.25
CA LEU A 291 -7.16 -1.96 4.88
C LEU A 291 -7.16 -2.12 6.40
N LEU A 292 -8.31 -2.29 7.04
CA LEU A 292 -8.39 -2.67 8.46
C LEU A 292 -7.69 -4.01 8.73
N LYS A 293 -7.94 -5.02 7.89
CA LYS A 293 -7.23 -6.32 7.99
C LYS A 293 -5.72 -6.15 7.86
N ALA A 294 -5.26 -5.34 6.92
CA ALA A 294 -3.84 -5.02 6.78
C ALA A 294 -3.27 -4.37 8.07
N CYS A 295 -4.00 -3.43 8.67
CA CYS A 295 -3.62 -2.77 9.92
C CYS A 295 -3.55 -3.73 11.12
N LEU A 296 -4.33 -4.81 11.12
CA LEU A 296 -4.28 -5.84 12.16
C LEU A 296 -3.07 -6.77 12.04
N LEU A 297 -2.51 -6.95 10.85
CA LEU A 297 -1.39 -7.86 10.58
C LEU A 297 -0.02 -7.30 10.95
N ILE A 298 0.10 -5.98 11.10
CA ILE A 298 1.39 -5.33 11.35
C ILE A 298 1.65 -5.11 12.82
N SER A 299 2.85 -5.55 13.26
CA SER A 299 3.38 -5.21 14.59
C SER A 299 4.11 -3.85 14.56
N PRO A 300 3.81 -2.95 15.50
CA PRO A 300 4.47 -1.65 15.60
C PRO A 300 5.98 -1.75 15.88
N ARG A 301 6.45 -2.87 16.45
CA ARG A 301 7.87 -3.10 16.77
C ARG A 301 8.75 -3.35 15.54
N LYS A 302 8.19 -3.82 14.42
CA LYS A 302 8.95 -4.06 13.18
C LYS A 302 9.25 -2.79 12.40
N HIS A 303 8.53 -1.71 12.69
CA HIS A 303 8.63 -0.48 11.92
C HIS A 303 9.02 0.68 12.82
N ASN A 304 10.33 0.85 13.00
CA ASN A 304 10.88 2.14 13.46
C ASN A 304 10.78 3.16 12.30
N ILE A 305 9.52 3.36 11.84
CA ILE A 305 9.16 3.98 10.57
C ILE A 305 9.46 5.47 10.56
N LEU A 306 9.53 6.07 11.73
CA LEU A 306 9.51 7.52 11.86
C LEU A 306 10.83 8.10 12.40
N GLY A 307 11.80 7.27 12.76
CA GLY A 307 13.07 7.80 13.33
C GLY A 307 12.90 8.63 14.61
N PHE A 308 11.69 8.65 15.19
CA PHE A 308 11.40 9.31 16.47
C PHE A 308 11.73 8.39 17.65
N ARG A 309 12.94 7.87 17.75
CA ARG A 309 13.50 7.68 19.06
C ARG A 309 13.94 9.07 19.53
N LYS A 310 13.13 9.71 20.36
CA LYS A 310 13.68 10.62 21.34
C LYS A 310 14.80 9.84 22.03
N ASN A 311 16.03 10.31 21.90
CA ASN A 311 17.04 10.02 22.89
C ASN A 311 16.44 10.49 24.22
N SER A 312 15.89 9.57 24.99
CA SER A 312 15.62 9.79 26.40
C SER A 312 16.98 9.84 27.07
N LEU A 313 17.30 11.03 27.52
CA LEU A 313 18.30 11.28 28.54
C LEU A 313 18.19 10.29 29.72
#